data_878422349eff6c1ea9afb526f8c3fde5
#
_entry.id   878422349eff6c1ea9afb526f8c3fde5
#
_cell.length_a   1.000
_cell.length_b   1.000
_cell.length_c   1.000
_cell.angle_alpha   90.00
_cell.angle_beta   90.00
_cell.angle_gamma   90.00
#
_symmetry.space_group_name_H-M   'P 1'
#
loop_
_entity.id
_entity.type
_entity.pdbx_description
1 polymer ?
#
loop_
_entity_poly.entity_id
_entity_poly.type
_entity_poly.pdbx_seq_one_letter_code
_entity_poly.pdbx_strand_id
1 'polypeptide(L)'
;HQMPSIQDYQLSKKKFDDIGYHFSIDCAGKVYEGRDIRLKGSNLDHYNTSVIGIVLLEDMTTAEEGSDALAKARTLMEGFGINTHNTVPSEQIDALRTLTEALKDVFLIDTLGGHREFPRQRKDGKICPGNLGMQLVEKNEI
;
A
#
# COMPACT_ATOMS: atom_id res chain seq x y z
N HIS A 1 10.71 5.98 -11.37
CA HIS A 1 9.78 4.97 -11.83
C HIS A 1 9.80 3.73 -10.94
N GLN A 2 8.98 3.72 -9.90
CA GLN A 2 8.93 2.63 -8.93
C GLN A 2 8.16 1.40 -9.45
N MET A 3 7.18 1.59 -10.34
CA MET A 3 6.32 0.50 -10.82
C MET A 3 7.08 -0.58 -11.61
N PRO A 4 7.95 -0.26 -12.59
CA PRO A 4 8.76 -1.27 -13.24
C PRO A 4 9.67 -2.04 -12.26
N SER A 5 10.25 -1.34 -11.28
CA SER A 5 11.11 -1.97 -10.26
C SER A 5 10.36 -2.95 -9.36
N ILE A 6 9.10 -2.63 -9.01
CA ILE A 6 8.22 -3.53 -8.26
C ILE A 6 7.88 -4.75 -9.11
N GLN A 7 7.51 -4.54 -10.36
CA GLN A 7 7.20 -5.63 -11.30
C GLN A 7 8.40 -6.54 -11.49
N ASP A 8 9.58 -6.00 -11.77
CA ASP A 8 10.82 -6.75 -11.92
C ASP A 8 11.14 -7.58 -10.67
N TYR A 9 10.98 -7.01 -9.48
CA TYR A 9 11.18 -7.72 -8.23
C TYR A 9 10.17 -8.87 -8.07
N GLN A 10 8.91 -8.65 -8.34
CA GLN A 10 7.87 -9.67 -8.21
C GLN A 10 8.03 -10.80 -9.24
N LEU A 11 8.36 -10.46 -10.48
CA LEU A 11 8.60 -11.45 -11.53
C LEU A 11 9.89 -12.24 -11.29
N SER A 12 10.97 -11.58 -10.94
CA SER A 12 12.30 -12.20 -10.84
C SER A 12 12.59 -12.85 -9.49
N LYS A 13 12.19 -12.20 -8.38
CA LYS A 13 12.49 -12.64 -7.01
C LYS A 13 11.36 -13.45 -6.36
N LYS A 14 10.13 -13.03 -6.55
CA LYS A 14 8.94 -13.71 -6.00
C LYS A 14 8.36 -14.76 -6.94
N LYS A 15 8.82 -14.83 -8.18
CA LYS A 15 8.32 -15.77 -9.20
C LYS A 15 6.82 -15.65 -9.43
N PHE A 16 6.31 -14.43 -9.38
CA PHE A 16 4.93 -14.15 -9.78
C PHE A 16 4.83 -14.10 -11.30
N ASP A 17 3.69 -14.51 -11.83
CA ASP A 17 3.41 -14.44 -13.27
C ASP A 17 3.23 -12.98 -13.74
N ASP A 18 2.86 -12.07 -12.83
CA ASP A 18 2.69 -10.66 -13.07
C ASP A 18 2.76 -9.88 -11.74
N ILE A 19 2.70 -8.54 -11.82
CA ILE A 19 2.59 -7.69 -10.63
C ILE A 19 1.37 -8.08 -9.79
N GLY A 20 1.54 -8.08 -8.46
CA GLY A 20 0.50 -8.55 -7.53
C GLY A 20 -0.68 -7.60 -7.32
N TYR A 21 -0.51 -6.30 -7.62
CA TYR A 21 -1.51 -5.25 -7.42
C TYR A 21 -2.22 -4.88 -8.71
N HIS A 22 -3.50 -4.50 -8.63
CA HIS A 22 -4.28 -4.03 -9.77
C HIS A 22 -3.95 -2.58 -10.14
N PHE A 23 -3.72 -1.74 -9.13
CA PHE A 23 -3.36 -0.33 -9.31
C PHE A 23 -2.21 0.09 -8.40
N SER A 24 -1.48 1.09 -8.84
CA SER A 24 -0.53 1.82 -8.00
C SER A 24 -0.69 3.32 -8.22
N ILE A 25 -0.40 4.10 -7.18
CA ILE A 25 -0.50 5.56 -7.20
C ILE A 25 0.82 6.13 -6.71
N ASP A 26 1.45 6.99 -7.50
CA ASP A 26 2.67 7.68 -7.10
C ASP A 26 2.40 8.93 -6.25
N CYS A 27 3.45 9.54 -5.73
CA CYS A 27 3.35 10.73 -4.88
C CYS A 27 2.74 11.95 -5.59
N ALA A 28 2.77 12.00 -6.92
CA ALA A 28 2.15 13.06 -7.71
C ALA A 28 0.66 12.78 -8.00
N GLY A 29 0.11 11.68 -7.49
CA GLY A 29 -1.28 11.30 -7.72
C GLY A 29 -1.52 10.61 -9.07
N LYS A 30 -0.47 10.21 -9.77
CA LYS A 30 -0.63 9.47 -11.02
C LYS A 30 -0.96 8.02 -10.75
N VAL A 31 -2.04 7.55 -11.37
CA VAL A 31 -2.51 6.17 -11.26
C VAL A 31 -1.92 5.33 -12.39
N TYR A 32 -1.42 4.17 -12.05
CA TYR A 32 -0.90 3.18 -13.00
C TYR A 32 -1.70 1.89 -12.88
N GLU A 33 -2.09 1.30 -14.00
CA GLU A 33 -2.59 -0.07 -14.04
C GLU A 33 -1.43 -1.07 -13.91
N GLY A 34 -1.64 -2.05 -13.06
CA GLY A 34 -0.76 -3.20 -12.92
C GLY A 34 -1.41 -4.45 -13.49
N ARG A 35 -1.85 -5.35 -12.61
CA ARG A 35 -2.58 -6.55 -13.01
C ARG A 35 -3.97 -6.21 -13.54
N ASP A 36 -4.40 -6.87 -14.60
CA ASP A 36 -5.75 -6.74 -15.12
C ASP A 36 -6.79 -7.02 -13.99
N ILE A 37 -7.73 -6.11 -13.82
CA ILE A 37 -8.72 -6.17 -12.74
C ILE A 37 -9.63 -7.42 -12.81
N ARG A 38 -9.72 -8.05 -13.97
CA ARG A 38 -10.44 -9.33 -14.15
C ARG A 38 -9.69 -10.52 -13.58
N LEU A 39 -8.42 -10.38 -13.29
CA LEU A 39 -7.56 -11.42 -12.74
C LEU A 39 -7.43 -11.23 -11.23
N LYS A 40 -7.41 -12.33 -10.51
CA LYS A 40 -7.14 -12.33 -9.07
C LYS A 40 -5.75 -11.75 -8.79
N GLY A 41 -5.66 -10.84 -7.84
CA GLY A 41 -4.40 -10.27 -7.37
C GLY A 41 -3.50 -11.29 -6.68
N SER A 42 -2.30 -10.86 -6.31
CA SER A 42 -1.33 -11.66 -5.56
C SER A 42 -0.61 -10.80 -4.50
N ASN A 43 -1.37 -9.96 -3.82
CA ASN A 43 -0.87 -9.03 -2.81
C ASN A 43 -1.22 -9.44 -1.37
N LEU A 44 -2.14 -10.40 -1.21
CA LEU A 44 -2.55 -10.94 0.08
C LEU A 44 -2.27 -12.45 0.15
N ASP A 45 -1.84 -12.92 1.30
CA ASP A 45 -1.70 -14.35 1.53
C ASP A 45 -3.09 -14.98 1.78
N HIS A 46 -3.55 -15.81 0.85
CA HIS A 46 -4.84 -16.53 0.87
C HIS A 46 -6.13 -15.69 0.74
N TYR A 47 -6.06 -14.37 0.62
CA TYR A 47 -7.24 -13.48 0.62
C TYR A 47 -7.41 -12.67 -0.67
N ASN A 48 -6.84 -13.10 -1.79
CA ASN A 48 -6.89 -12.33 -3.03
C ASN A 48 -8.21 -12.45 -3.82
N THR A 49 -9.08 -13.39 -3.48
CA THR A 49 -10.36 -13.56 -4.18
C THR A 49 -11.32 -12.43 -3.81
N SER A 50 -11.93 -11.80 -4.81
CA SER A 50 -12.83 -10.65 -4.65
C SER A 50 -12.18 -9.44 -3.97
N VAL A 51 -10.88 -9.27 -4.16
CA VAL A 51 -10.12 -8.14 -3.61
C VAL A 51 -9.43 -7.38 -4.74
N ILE A 52 -9.61 -6.07 -4.75
CA ILE A 52 -8.86 -5.15 -5.61
C ILE A 52 -7.68 -4.61 -4.79
N GLY A 53 -6.46 -4.89 -5.24
CA GLY A 53 -5.25 -4.42 -4.58
C GLY A 53 -4.79 -3.08 -5.15
N ILE A 54 -4.64 -2.08 -4.28
CA ILE A 54 -4.09 -0.76 -4.62
C ILE A 54 -2.85 -0.56 -3.74
N VAL A 55 -1.75 -0.15 -4.33
CA VAL A 55 -0.52 0.21 -3.61
C VAL A 55 -0.20 1.69 -3.79
N LEU A 56 0.11 2.36 -2.70
CA LEU A 56 0.65 3.72 -2.71
C LEU A 56 2.18 3.63 -2.73
N LEU A 57 2.80 4.30 -3.70
CA LEU A 57 4.25 4.25 -3.92
C LEU A 57 4.96 5.27 -2.99
N GLU A 58 4.77 5.09 -1.68
CA GLU A 58 5.36 5.90 -0.63
C GLU A 58 5.66 5.02 0.60
N ASP A 59 6.66 5.40 1.37
CA ASP A 59 6.91 4.78 2.66
C ASP A 59 6.01 5.42 3.73
N MET A 60 4.99 4.69 4.13
CA MET A 60 3.98 5.12 5.09
C MET A 60 4.22 4.55 6.50
N THR A 61 5.39 3.99 6.74
CA THR A 61 5.78 3.50 8.06
C THR A 61 6.21 4.65 8.96
N THR A 62 6.00 4.50 10.26
CA THR A 62 6.56 5.39 11.27
C THR A 62 7.83 4.77 11.88
N ALA A 63 8.63 5.59 12.55
CA ALA A 63 9.86 5.13 13.21
C ALA A 63 9.62 4.03 14.26
N GLU A 64 8.41 3.97 14.81
CA GLU A 64 8.00 2.98 15.82
C GLU A 64 7.70 1.60 15.24
N GLU A 65 7.52 1.52 13.91
CA GLU A 65 7.19 0.29 13.21
C GLU A 65 8.45 -0.45 12.73
N GLY A 66 8.43 -1.73 12.95
CA GLY A 66 9.49 -2.61 12.48
C GLY A 66 10.70 -2.68 13.42
N SER A 67 11.48 -3.72 13.23
CA SER A 67 12.69 -4.00 14.02
C SER A 67 13.96 -3.95 13.18
N ASP A 68 13.86 -3.47 11.96
CA ASP A 68 15.00 -3.40 11.05
C ASP A 68 15.93 -2.22 11.36
N ALA A 69 17.12 -2.23 10.74
CA ALA A 69 18.13 -1.20 10.97
C ALA A 69 17.66 0.19 10.53
N LEU A 70 16.76 0.27 9.54
CA LEU A 70 16.20 1.52 9.04
C LEU A 70 15.24 2.14 10.04
N ALA A 71 14.34 1.35 10.62
CA ALA A 71 13.43 1.82 11.67
C ALA A 71 14.19 2.30 12.89
N LYS A 72 15.27 1.60 13.29
CA LYS A 72 16.15 2.03 14.38
C LYS A 72 16.88 3.33 14.07
N ALA A 73 17.37 3.50 12.84
CA ALA A 73 18.02 4.73 12.41
C ALA A 73 17.04 5.92 12.42
N ARG A 74 15.80 5.73 11.97
CA ARG A 74 14.74 6.75 12.04
C ARG A 74 14.44 7.15 13.47
N THR A 75 14.24 6.18 14.37
CA THR A 75 14.00 6.44 15.79
C THR A 75 15.12 7.26 16.41
N LEU A 76 16.38 6.95 16.05
CA LEU A 76 17.53 7.72 16.53
C LEU A 76 17.50 9.16 16.00
N MET A 77 17.24 9.36 14.71
CA MET A 77 17.14 10.69 14.09
C MET A 77 16.04 11.52 14.71
N GLU A 78 14.87 10.94 14.95
CA GLU A 78 13.73 11.60 15.60
C GLU A 78 14.06 12.00 17.06
N GLY A 79 14.82 11.17 17.77
CA GLY A 79 15.34 11.49 19.09
C GLY A 79 16.24 12.74 19.12
N PHE A 80 16.86 13.11 18.00
CA PHE A 80 17.61 14.34 17.81
C PHE A 80 16.76 15.51 17.26
N GLY A 81 15.44 15.34 17.18
CA GLY A 81 14.52 16.36 16.66
C GLY A 81 14.45 16.46 15.14
N ILE A 82 15.02 15.49 14.42
CA ILE A 82 14.92 15.40 12.96
C ILE A 82 13.64 14.67 12.64
N ASN A 83 12.70 15.35 11.97
CA ASN A 83 11.46 14.72 11.51
C ASN A 83 11.73 13.83 10.29
N THR A 84 11.57 12.52 10.45
CA THR A 84 11.72 11.53 9.39
C THR A 84 10.38 10.97 8.91
N HIS A 85 9.26 11.47 9.46
CA HIS A 85 7.93 11.09 9.00
C HIS A 85 7.64 11.70 7.64
N ASN A 86 7.34 10.85 6.69
CA ASN A 86 6.76 11.28 5.43
C ASN A 86 5.27 11.53 5.65
N THR A 87 4.78 12.68 5.24
CA THR A 87 3.34 12.93 5.13
C THR A 87 2.88 12.39 3.77
N VAL A 88 1.73 11.74 3.75
CA VAL A 88 1.15 11.30 2.48
C VAL A 88 0.76 12.52 1.66
N PRO A 89 1.24 12.67 0.42
CA PRO A 89 0.90 13.82 -0.41
C PRO A 89 -0.61 13.93 -0.65
N SER A 90 -1.14 15.15 -0.62
CA SER A 90 -2.56 15.41 -0.88
C SER A 90 -3.01 14.90 -2.25
N GLU A 91 -2.16 15.06 -3.26
CA GLU A 91 -2.39 14.58 -4.62
C GLU A 91 -2.56 13.05 -4.68
N GLN A 92 -1.79 12.33 -3.88
CA GLN A 92 -1.90 10.87 -3.78
C GLN A 92 -3.20 10.44 -3.08
N ILE A 93 -3.61 11.17 -2.02
CA ILE A 93 -4.87 10.92 -1.31
C ILE A 93 -6.07 11.22 -2.24
N ASP A 94 -6.05 12.33 -2.96
CA ASP A 94 -7.12 12.71 -3.87
C ASP A 94 -7.25 11.71 -5.03
N ALA A 95 -6.13 11.24 -5.57
CA ALA A 95 -6.13 10.20 -6.59
C ALA A 95 -6.68 8.88 -6.06
N LEU A 96 -6.32 8.47 -4.84
CA LEU A 96 -6.85 7.27 -4.21
C LEU A 96 -8.37 7.38 -3.99
N ARG A 97 -8.84 8.53 -3.51
CA ARG A 97 -10.27 8.80 -3.34
C ARG A 97 -11.02 8.70 -4.66
N THR A 98 -10.54 9.39 -5.69
CA THR A 98 -11.14 9.37 -7.03
C THR A 98 -11.17 7.96 -7.62
N LEU A 99 -10.08 7.21 -7.52
CA LEU A 99 -10.02 5.82 -7.98
C LEU A 99 -11.01 4.94 -7.22
N THR A 100 -11.09 5.08 -5.91
CA THR A 100 -12.00 4.29 -5.06
C THR A 100 -13.47 4.58 -5.41
N GLU A 101 -13.82 5.84 -5.63
CA GLU A 101 -15.18 6.22 -6.08
C GLU A 101 -15.50 5.62 -7.45
N ALA A 102 -14.60 5.73 -8.41
CA ALA A 102 -14.78 5.14 -9.73
C ALA A 102 -14.95 3.61 -9.68
N LEU A 103 -14.20 2.93 -8.80
CA LEU A 103 -14.33 1.49 -8.59
C LEU A 103 -15.68 1.12 -7.94
N LYS A 104 -16.18 1.93 -7.01
CA LYS A 104 -17.50 1.75 -6.39
C LYS A 104 -18.66 1.91 -7.39
N ASP A 105 -18.48 2.73 -8.42
CA ASP A 105 -19.48 2.89 -9.48
C ASP A 105 -19.60 1.66 -10.38
N VAL A 106 -18.57 0.85 -10.47
CA VAL A 106 -18.50 -0.33 -11.34
C VAL A 106 -18.69 -1.64 -10.56
N PHE A 107 -18.20 -1.71 -9.33
CA PHE A 107 -18.20 -2.91 -8.51
C PHE A 107 -18.95 -2.68 -7.20
N LEU A 108 -19.58 -3.75 -6.68
CA LEU A 108 -20.10 -3.77 -5.33
C LEU A 108 -18.92 -3.89 -4.35
N ILE A 109 -18.47 -2.77 -3.81
CA ILE A 109 -17.38 -2.71 -2.84
C ILE A 109 -17.98 -2.47 -1.46
N ASP A 110 -17.88 -3.48 -0.60
CA ASP A 110 -18.44 -3.46 0.74
C ASP A 110 -17.47 -2.90 1.77
N THR A 111 -16.18 -3.08 1.54
CA THR A 111 -15.16 -2.79 2.56
C THR A 111 -13.88 -2.26 1.92
N LEU A 112 -13.30 -1.26 2.57
CA LEU A 112 -11.95 -0.79 2.32
C LEU A 112 -11.10 -1.10 3.56
N GLY A 113 -9.90 -1.61 3.35
CA GLY A 113 -9.04 -1.98 4.47
C GLY A 113 -7.55 -1.95 4.11
N GLY A 114 -6.72 -1.85 5.12
CA GLY A 114 -5.27 -1.97 4.99
C GLY A 114 -4.83 -3.44 4.91
N HIS A 115 -3.73 -3.68 4.23
CA HIS A 115 -3.17 -5.02 4.04
C HIS A 115 -3.04 -5.80 5.36
N ARG A 116 -2.53 -5.15 6.42
CA ARG A 116 -2.30 -5.80 7.72
C ARG A 116 -3.57 -6.15 8.50
N GLU A 117 -4.75 -5.67 8.09
CA GLU A 117 -6.01 -5.99 8.77
C GLU A 117 -6.48 -7.43 8.48
N PHE A 118 -6.02 -8.03 7.40
CA PHE A 118 -6.33 -9.41 7.09
C PHE A 118 -5.69 -10.37 8.12
N PRO A 119 -6.43 -11.37 8.63
CA PRO A 119 -6.03 -12.16 9.81
C PRO A 119 -4.65 -12.81 9.69
N ARG A 120 -4.30 -13.36 8.52
CA ARG A 120 -2.98 -13.98 8.30
C ARG A 120 -1.87 -12.96 8.26
N GLN A 121 -2.08 -11.84 7.58
CA GLN A 121 -1.08 -10.79 7.45
C GLN A 121 -0.71 -10.22 8.83
N ARG A 122 -1.71 -10.00 9.69
CA ARG A 122 -1.49 -9.55 11.07
C ARG A 122 -0.69 -10.58 11.88
N LYS A 123 -1.03 -11.86 11.77
CA LYS A 123 -0.34 -12.95 12.47
C LYS A 123 1.13 -13.06 12.05
N ASP A 124 1.42 -12.83 10.76
CA ASP A 124 2.76 -12.89 10.20
C ASP A 124 3.56 -11.60 10.43
N GLY A 125 3.04 -10.66 11.21
CA GLY A 125 3.71 -9.39 11.54
C GLY A 125 3.85 -8.42 10.38
N LYS A 126 2.97 -8.49 9.37
CA LYS A 126 2.98 -7.54 8.26
C LYS A 126 2.63 -6.14 8.73
N ILE A 127 3.44 -5.16 8.41
CA ILE A 127 3.25 -3.76 8.81
C ILE A 127 2.55 -2.90 7.73
N CYS A 128 2.53 -3.35 6.48
CA CYS A 128 1.87 -2.64 5.39
C CYS A 128 0.36 -2.41 5.69
N PRO A 129 -0.20 -1.25 5.40
CA PRO A 129 0.35 -0.11 4.69
C PRO A 129 1.15 0.88 5.57
N GLY A 130 1.54 0.51 6.75
CA GLY A 130 2.15 1.39 7.74
C GLY A 130 1.12 2.19 8.55
N ASN A 131 1.57 2.84 9.62
CA ASN A 131 0.67 3.59 10.50
C ASN A 131 0.02 4.78 9.77
N LEU A 132 0.74 5.47 8.91
CA LEU A 132 0.18 6.58 8.12
C LEU A 132 -0.87 6.08 7.14
N GLY A 133 -0.63 4.96 6.46
CA GLY A 133 -1.61 4.33 5.57
C GLY A 133 -2.86 3.85 6.30
N MET A 134 -2.72 3.31 7.51
CA MET A 134 -3.87 2.92 8.33
C MET A 134 -4.70 4.12 8.79
N GLN A 135 -4.09 5.25 9.10
CA GLN A 135 -4.83 6.47 9.44
C GLN A 135 -5.74 6.94 8.30
N LEU A 136 -5.31 6.79 7.02
CA LEU A 136 -6.16 7.13 5.87
C LEU A 136 -7.40 6.25 5.82
N VAL A 137 -7.25 4.96 6.09
CA VAL A 137 -8.37 3.99 6.12
C VAL A 137 -9.32 4.29 7.28
N GLU A 138 -8.80 4.47 8.50
CA GLU A 138 -9.60 4.65 9.72
C GLU A 138 -10.35 5.97 9.76
N LYS A 139 -9.78 7.03 9.20
CA LYS A 139 -10.44 8.36 9.15
C LYS A 139 -11.43 8.51 8.02
N ASN A 140 -11.64 7.47 7.20
CA ASN A 140 -12.44 7.54 5.98
C ASN A 140 -12.05 8.71 5.07
N GLU A 141 -10.76 9.01 4.99
CA GLU A 141 -10.23 10.06 4.11
C GLU A 141 -10.25 9.64 2.63
N ILE A 142 -10.66 8.40 2.38
CA ILE A 142 -10.80 7.78 1.05
C ILE A 142 -12.16 7.16 0.84
#